data_d2c3889ee77a22d2a5d6f61618d036b3
#
_entry.id   d2c3889ee77a22d2a5d6f61618d036b3
#
_cell.length_a   1.000
_cell.length_b   1.000
_cell.length_c   1.000
_cell.angle_alpha   90.00
_cell.angle_beta   90.00
_cell.angle_gamma   90.00
#
_symmetry.space_group_name_H-M   'P 1'
#
loop_
_entity.id
_entity.type
_entity.pdbx_description
1 polymer ?
#
loop_
_entity_poly.entity_id
_entity_poly.type
_entity_poly.pdbx_seq_one_letter_code
_entity_poly.pdbx_strand_id
1 'polypeptide(L)'
;PSYLQRMWIYIYDYYVNEIGLTNLIWVYGPNTSPNVDDEPGGVMSPWYCYPGDEYVDMVGVDWYSGGELEILKEDTYQMFLDKTGKIGSITEFGPSGAIWAGDSGKKQEDVFSAMDLYGMLFDLKRNEELNMAYILTWAGTNSIHEMGKGKEFMETDFALDRADVKAMFDKLAGK
;
A
#
# COMPACT_ATOMS: atom_id res chain seq x y z
N PRO A 1 20.20 12.63 -9.05
CA PRO A 1 18.91 12.41 -8.37
C PRO A 1 17.82 13.30 -8.95
N SER A 2 16.60 12.76 -9.08
CA SER A 2 15.43 13.53 -9.49
C SER A 2 15.12 14.62 -8.44
N TYR A 3 14.26 15.57 -8.81
CA TYR A 3 13.83 16.62 -7.85
C TYR A 3 13.12 15.99 -6.64
N LEU A 4 12.29 14.97 -6.86
CA LEU A 4 11.57 14.29 -5.80
C LEU A 4 12.49 13.50 -4.87
N GLN A 5 13.53 12.84 -5.38
CA GLN A 5 14.55 12.20 -4.54
C GLN A 5 15.23 13.21 -3.61
N ARG A 6 15.65 14.37 -4.16
CA ARG A 6 16.30 15.43 -3.35
C ARG A 6 15.36 16.00 -2.30
N MET A 7 14.07 16.18 -2.65
CA MET A 7 13.06 16.67 -1.71
C MET A 7 12.82 15.66 -0.59
N TRP A 8 12.74 14.37 -0.91
CA TRP A 8 12.59 13.30 0.09
C TRP A 8 13.76 13.32 1.09
N ILE A 9 14.99 13.28 0.57
CA ILE A 9 16.21 13.31 1.40
C ILE A 9 16.24 14.56 2.30
N TYR A 10 15.92 15.73 1.74
CA TYR A 10 15.86 16.97 2.53
C TYR A 10 14.82 16.89 3.66
N ILE A 11 13.64 16.37 3.41
CA ILE A 11 12.59 16.20 4.42
C ILE A 11 13.02 15.20 5.49
N TYR A 12 13.62 14.08 5.08
CA TYR A 12 14.16 13.08 6.00
C TYR A 12 15.22 13.69 6.91
N ASP A 13 16.23 14.33 6.34
CA ASP A 13 17.32 14.96 7.10
C ASP A 13 16.80 16.00 8.08
N TYR A 14 15.85 16.81 7.66
CA TYR A 14 15.24 17.82 8.53
C TYR A 14 14.53 17.19 9.73
N TYR A 15 13.66 16.22 9.51
CA TYR A 15 12.90 15.63 10.62
C TYR A 15 13.73 14.69 11.48
N VAL A 16 14.58 13.87 10.89
CA VAL A 16 15.35 12.86 11.63
C VAL A 16 16.60 13.47 12.25
N ASN A 17 17.40 14.20 11.47
CA ASN A 17 18.71 14.66 11.88
C ASN A 17 18.68 16.04 12.56
N GLU A 18 17.85 17.00 12.10
CA GLU A 18 17.79 18.34 12.70
C GLU A 18 16.78 18.43 13.83
N ILE A 19 15.56 17.88 13.65
CA ILE A 19 14.51 17.89 14.69
C ILE A 19 14.68 16.74 15.68
N GLY A 20 15.30 15.63 15.28
CA GLY A 20 15.53 14.45 16.13
C GLY A 20 14.30 13.57 16.36
N LEU A 21 13.38 13.51 15.39
CA LEU A 21 12.21 12.62 15.50
C LEU A 21 12.64 11.16 15.30
N THR A 22 12.23 10.30 16.23
CA THR A 22 12.58 8.87 16.24
C THR A 22 11.35 7.96 16.09
N ASN A 23 10.16 8.53 15.87
CA ASN A 23 8.88 7.83 15.85
C ASN A 23 8.20 7.87 14.48
N LEU A 24 8.93 8.17 13.41
CA LEU A 24 8.47 8.14 12.04
C LEU A 24 8.89 6.82 11.38
N ILE A 25 8.01 6.28 10.55
CA ILE A 25 8.29 5.19 9.62
C ILE A 25 8.20 5.76 8.21
N TRP A 26 9.28 5.67 7.46
CA TRP A 26 9.41 6.23 6.12
C TRP A 26 9.01 5.18 5.08
N VAL A 27 7.84 5.37 4.48
CA VAL A 27 7.27 4.43 3.51
C VAL A 27 7.34 5.03 2.11
N TYR A 28 8.04 4.36 1.21
CA TYR A 28 8.06 4.73 -0.20
C TYR A 28 7.03 3.91 -0.97
N GLY A 29 5.98 4.55 -1.48
CA GLY A 29 4.87 3.93 -2.20
C GLY A 29 4.57 4.66 -3.51
N PRO A 30 5.19 4.26 -4.63
CA PRO A 30 4.86 4.83 -5.93
C PRO A 30 3.55 4.27 -6.45
N ASN A 31 2.87 5.03 -7.29
CA ASN A 31 1.76 4.52 -8.08
C ASN A 31 2.27 3.47 -9.07
N THR A 32 1.63 2.31 -9.09
CA THR A 32 1.90 1.27 -10.08
C THR A 32 0.86 1.33 -11.16
N SER A 33 1.27 1.72 -12.35
CA SER A 33 0.45 1.51 -13.54
C SER A 33 0.91 0.20 -14.20
N PRO A 34 0.00 -0.70 -14.58
CA PRO A 34 0.38 -1.91 -15.34
C PRO A 34 1.00 -1.61 -16.71
N ASN A 35 0.99 -0.35 -17.12
CA ASN A 35 1.61 0.13 -18.35
C ASN A 35 2.89 0.94 -18.13
N VAL A 36 3.54 0.78 -16.99
CA VAL A 36 4.84 1.40 -16.74
C VAL A 36 5.87 0.60 -17.52
N ASP A 37 6.26 1.11 -18.67
CA ASP A 37 7.43 0.60 -19.36
C ASP A 37 8.63 0.72 -18.42
N ASP A 38 9.25 -0.40 -18.10
CA ASP A 38 10.49 -0.54 -17.31
C ASP A 38 11.72 0.04 -18.07
N GLU A 39 11.51 0.99 -18.99
CA GLU A 39 12.59 1.67 -19.67
C GLU A 39 13.44 2.43 -18.63
N PRO A 40 14.72 2.09 -18.50
CA PRO A 40 15.61 2.80 -17.60
C PRO A 40 15.67 4.29 -17.97
N GLY A 41 15.06 5.14 -17.15
CA GLY A 41 14.99 6.58 -17.36
C GLY A 41 13.62 7.11 -17.78
N GLY A 42 12.60 6.27 -17.95
CA GLY A 42 11.22 6.72 -18.08
C GLY A 42 10.76 7.38 -16.77
N VAL A 43 10.08 8.52 -16.89
CA VAL A 43 9.56 9.31 -15.74
C VAL A 43 8.60 8.49 -14.86
N MET A 44 8.20 7.33 -15.32
CA MET A 44 7.22 6.43 -14.69
C MET A 44 7.87 5.22 -14.01
N SER A 45 9.20 5.06 -14.10
CA SER A 45 9.87 3.98 -13.39
C SER A 45 9.69 4.15 -11.86
N PRO A 46 9.25 3.12 -11.13
CA PRO A 46 9.11 3.19 -9.68
C PRO A 46 10.43 3.56 -8.97
N TRP A 47 11.58 3.26 -9.60
CA TRP A 47 12.91 3.61 -9.10
C TRP A 47 13.31 5.06 -9.38
N TYR A 48 12.62 5.76 -10.28
CA TYR A 48 13.00 7.10 -10.68
C TYR A 48 13.04 8.10 -9.51
N CYS A 49 12.14 7.93 -8.55
CA CYS A 49 12.04 8.79 -7.36
C CYS A 49 12.52 8.12 -6.08
N TYR A 50 13.00 6.86 -6.15
CA TYR A 50 13.46 6.15 -4.97
C TYR A 50 14.71 6.83 -4.36
N PRO A 51 14.64 7.27 -3.09
CA PRO A 51 15.69 8.12 -2.52
C PRO A 51 16.95 7.35 -2.11
N GLY A 52 16.85 6.04 -1.93
CA GLY A 52 17.89 5.16 -1.42
C GLY A 52 17.44 4.41 -0.16
N ASP A 53 18.05 3.26 0.08
CA ASP A 53 17.67 2.34 1.16
C ASP A 53 17.82 2.96 2.55
N GLU A 54 18.75 3.87 2.72
CA GLU A 54 19.04 4.57 3.97
C GLU A 54 17.97 5.59 4.38
N TYR A 55 17.09 5.98 3.44
CA TYR A 55 16.02 6.95 3.66
C TYR A 55 14.62 6.33 3.69
N VAL A 56 14.52 5.02 3.66
CA VAL A 56 13.25 4.29 3.54
C VAL A 56 13.25 3.12 4.51
N ASP A 57 12.21 3.00 5.32
CA ASP A 57 12.01 1.87 6.24
C ASP A 57 11.18 0.76 5.60
N MET A 58 10.17 1.15 4.84
CA MET A 58 9.24 0.24 4.18
C MET A 58 9.02 0.64 2.73
N VAL A 59 8.71 -0.32 1.89
CA VAL A 59 8.31 -0.09 0.50
C VAL A 59 6.87 -0.52 0.28
N GLY A 60 6.21 0.10 -0.67
CA GLY A 60 4.83 -0.22 -0.98
C GLY A 60 4.45 0.15 -2.39
N VAL A 61 3.20 -0.09 -2.73
CA VAL A 61 2.63 0.28 -4.02
C VAL A 61 1.20 0.78 -3.83
N ASP A 62 0.81 1.72 -4.67
CA ASP A 62 -0.59 2.07 -4.84
C ASP A 62 -1.19 1.06 -5.80
N TRP A 63 -2.15 0.29 -5.32
CA TRP A 63 -2.72 -0.82 -6.07
C TRP A 63 -4.21 -0.63 -6.34
N TYR A 64 -4.53 -0.35 -7.57
CA TYR A 64 -5.89 -0.26 -8.04
C TYR A 64 -6.15 -1.34 -9.09
N SER A 65 -6.85 -2.41 -8.71
CA SER A 65 -7.07 -3.58 -9.56
C SER A 65 -8.54 -3.96 -9.69
N GLY A 66 -8.84 -4.83 -10.64
CA GLY A 66 -10.17 -5.42 -10.83
C GLY A 66 -10.50 -6.57 -9.86
N GLY A 67 -9.68 -6.82 -8.86
CA GLY A 67 -9.86 -7.89 -7.88
C GLY A 67 -8.80 -8.99 -7.93
N GLU A 68 -7.77 -8.82 -8.75
CA GLU A 68 -6.66 -9.76 -8.87
C GLU A 68 -5.46 -9.26 -8.07
N LEU A 69 -5.12 -9.95 -6.99
CA LEU A 69 -3.95 -9.64 -6.17
C LEU A 69 -2.74 -10.54 -6.51
N GLU A 70 -2.93 -11.56 -7.33
CA GLU A 70 -1.83 -12.46 -7.76
C GLU A 70 -0.72 -11.71 -8.51
N ILE A 71 -1.08 -10.66 -9.21
CA ILE A 71 -0.17 -9.75 -9.92
C ILE A 71 0.87 -9.09 -8.98
N LEU A 72 0.60 -8.97 -7.68
CA LEU A 72 1.58 -8.44 -6.73
C LEU A 72 2.86 -9.29 -6.66
N LYS A 73 2.80 -10.56 -7.06
CA LYS A 73 3.97 -11.45 -7.05
C LYS A 73 4.94 -11.22 -8.20
N GLU A 74 4.43 -10.78 -9.34
CA GLU A 74 5.20 -10.65 -10.59
C GLU A 74 5.56 -9.21 -10.93
N ASP A 75 5.00 -8.24 -10.19
CA ASP A 75 5.02 -6.82 -10.51
C ASP A 75 5.93 -6.00 -9.58
N THR A 76 5.83 -4.71 -9.66
CA THR A 76 6.62 -3.70 -8.93
C THR A 76 6.76 -4.00 -7.44
N TYR A 77 5.71 -4.51 -6.80
CA TYR A 77 5.73 -4.83 -5.38
C TYR A 77 6.79 -5.88 -5.04
N GLN A 78 6.75 -7.04 -5.72
CA GLN A 78 7.74 -8.11 -5.49
C GLN A 78 9.14 -7.65 -5.83
N MET A 79 9.29 -6.88 -6.90
CA MET A 79 10.58 -6.31 -7.29
C MET A 79 11.16 -5.39 -6.19
N PHE A 80 10.33 -4.59 -5.52
CA PHE A 80 10.78 -3.79 -4.38
C PHE A 80 11.23 -4.65 -3.21
N LEU A 81 10.46 -5.69 -2.86
CA LEU A 81 10.85 -6.60 -1.79
C LEU A 81 12.19 -7.28 -2.09
N ASP A 82 12.32 -7.83 -3.28
CA ASP A 82 13.53 -8.58 -3.69
C ASP A 82 14.79 -7.70 -3.70
N LYS A 83 14.65 -6.47 -4.18
CA LYS A 83 15.80 -5.56 -4.31
C LYS A 83 16.19 -4.86 -3.02
N THR A 84 15.22 -4.57 -2.16
CA THR A 84 15.47 -3.78 -0.94
C THR A 84 15.56 -4.64 0.31
N GLY A 85 14.96 -5.84 0.32
CA GLY A 85 14.83 -6.67 1.51
C GLY A 85 13.95 -6.04 2.61
N LYS A 86 13.15 -5.03 2.28
CA LYS A 86 12.31 -4.29 3.22
C LYS A 86 10.95 -4.94 3.39
N ILE A 87 10.25 -4.54 4.45
CA ILE A 87 8.85 -4.92 4.68
C ILE A 87 7.98 -4.17 3.67
N GLY A 88 7.01 -4.88 3.09
CA GLY A 88 6.10 -4.35 2.11
C GLY A 88 4.80 -3.79 2.66
N SER A 89 4.09 -3.03 1.85
CA SER A 89 2.74 -2.52 2.13
C SER A 89 1.99 -2.24 0.84
N ILE A 90 0.65 -2.19 0.91
CA ILE A 90 -0.16 -1.55 -0.12
C ILE A 90 -0.51 -0.16 0.41
N THR A 91 0.10 0.86 -0.19
CA THR A 91 0.02 2.25 0.26
C THR A 91 -1.27 2.94 -0.13
N GLU A 92 -1.91 2.47 -1.20
CA GLU A 92 -3.30 2.77 -1.55
C GLU A 92 -3.94 1.55 -2.21
N PHE A 93 -5.18 1.27 -1.88
CA PHE A 93 -5.93 0.14 -2.41
C PHE A 93 -7.34 0.53 -2.83
N GLY A 94 -7.76 0.03 -4.00
CA GLY A 94 -9.10 0.23 -4.54
C GLY A 94 -9.31 -0.44 -5.90
N PRO A 95 -10.50 -0.31 -6.50
CA PRO A 95 -10.75 -0.80 -7.86
C PRO A 95 -9.99 0.00 -8.91
N SER A 96 -9.67 -0.64 -10.03
CA SER A 96 -8.87 -0.06 -11.10
C SER A 96 -9.55 1.10 -11.83
N GLY A 97 -8.72 2.04 -12.33
CA GLY A 97 -9.19 3.20 -13.09
C GLY A 97 -9.91 2.86 -14.40
N ALA A 98 -9.70 1.69 -15.01
CA ALA A 98 -10.45 1.26 -16.19
C ALA A 98 -11.95 1.08 -15.87
N ILE A 99 -12.26 0.67 -14.64
CA ILE A 99 -13.63 0.57 -14.13
C ILE A 99 -14.20 1.98 -13.88
N TRP A 100 -13.36 2.92 -13.48
CA TRP A 100 -13.72 4.32 -13.27
C TRP A 100 -14.02 5.07 -14.56
N ALA A 101 -13.37 4.70 -15.65
CA ALA A 101 -13.54 5.35 -16.95
C ALA A 101 -14.88 5.02 -17.66
N GLY A 102 -15.71 4.18 -17.06
CA GLY A 102 -17.03 3.86 -17.62
C GLY A 102 -17.03 2.88 -18.77
N ASP A 103 -15.92 2.24 -19.08
CA ASP A 103 -15.80 1.26 -20.18
C ASP A 103 -16.70 0.01 -20.00
N SER A 104 -17.11 -0.26 -18.75
CA SER A 104 -17.96 -1.42 -18.44
C SER A 104 -19.44 -1.10 -18.38
N GLY A 105 -19.85 0.15 -18.48
CA GLY A 105 -21.22 0.62 -18.24
C GLY A 105 -21.74 0.37 -16.81
N LYS A 106 -20.89 -0.09 -15.91
CA LYS A 106 -21.22 -0.30 -14.49
C LYS A 106 -20.91 0.97 -13.71
N LYS A 107 -21.73 1.25 -12.70
CA LYS A 107 -21.40 2.31 -11.74
C LYS A 107 -20.28 1.86 -10.82
N GLN A 108 -19.46 2.81 -10.39
CA GLN A 108 -18.37 2.55 -9.44
C GLN A 108 -18.86 1.82 -8.18
N GLU A 109 -19.98 2.24 -7.64
CA GLU A 109 -20.62 1.64 -6.45
C GLU A 109 -20.93 0.15 -6.65
N ASP A 110 -21.39 -0.22 -7.84
CA ASP A 110 -21.74 -1.63 -8.16
C ASP A 110 -20.48 -2.50 -8.21
N VAL A 111 -19.37 -1.94 -8.67
CA VAL A 111 -18.09 -2.65 -8.74
C VAL A 111 -17.50 -2.84 -7.35
N PHE A 112 -17.50 -1.79 -6.52
CA PHE A 112 -17.02 -1.86 -5.15
C PHE A 112 -17.80 -2.87 -4.31
N SER A 113 -19.13 -2.83 -4.40
CA SER A 113 -19.99 -3.77 -3.66
C SER A 113 -19.82 -5.22 -4.11
N ALA A 114 -19.37 -5.45 -5.34
CA ALA A 114 -19.13 -6.79 -5.87
C ALA A 114 -17.72 -7.35 -5.54
N MET A 115 -16.80 -6.53 -5.04
CA MET A 115 -15.46 -6.99 -4.65
C MET A 115 -15.56 -7.92 -3.43
N ASP A 116 -14.91 -9.07 -3.49
CA ASP A 116 -14.73 -9.93 -2.32
C ASP A 116 -13.46 -9.53 -1.56
N LEU A 117 -13.53 -8.38 -0.88
CA LEU A 117 -12.38 -7.87 -0.12
C LEU A 117 -11.88 -8.88 0.92
N TYR A 118 -12.80 -9.58 1.57
CA TYR A 118 -12.44 -10.60 2.57
C TYR A 118 -11.60 -11.72 1.95
N GLY A 119 -12.08 -12.31 0.83
CA GLY A 119 -11.36 -13.37 0.14
C GLY A 119 -9.99 -12.91 -0.36
N MET A 120 -9.95 -11.74 -0.98
CA MET A 120 -8.71 -11.17 -1.50
C MET A 120 -7.66 -10.95 -0.40
N LEU A 121 -8.03 -10.33 0.71
CA LEU A 121 -7.11 -10.05 1.81
C LEU A 121 -6.76 -11.30 2.62
N PHE A 122 -7.68 -12.26 2.69
CA PHE A 122 -7.41 -13.55 3.30
C PHE A 122 -6.37 -14.36 2.51
N ASP A 123 -6.46 -14.35 1.20
CA ASP A 123 -5.48 -15.01 0.33
C ASP A 123 -4.11 -14.33 0.43
N LEU A 124 -4.06 -13.00 0.53
CA LEU A 124 -2.82 -12.27 0.81
C LEU A 124 -2.19 -12.67 2.14
N LYS A 125 -2.98 -12.74 3.21
CA LYS A 125 -2.47 -13.15 4.53
C LYS A 125 -1.88 -14.56 4.51
N ARG A 126 -2.47 -15.48 3.76
CA ARG A 126 -1.97 -16.86 3.64
C ARG A 126 -0.68 -16.96 2.83
N ASN A 127 -0.33 -15.91 2.10
CA ASN A 127 0.86 -15.86 1.29
C ASN A 127 1.99 -15.16 2.06
N GLU A 128 2.71 -15.93 2.86
CA GLU A 128 3.84 -15.45 3.66
C GLU A 128 4.96 -14.80 2.82
N GLU A 129 5.03 -15.12 1.53
CA GLU A 129 6.03 -14.56 0.61
C GLU A 129 5.81 -13.07 0.35
N LEU A 130 4.60 -12.55 0.55
CA LEU A 130 4.31 -11.14 0.31
C LEU A 130 4.89 -10.18 1.35
N ASN A 131 5.31 -10.67 2.51
CA ASN A 131 5.95 -9.87 3.59
C ASN A 131 5.27 -8.49 3.78
N MET A 132 3.94 -8.49 3.88
CA MET A 132 3.10 -7.29 3.89
C MET A 132 2.70 -6.89 5.30
N ALA A 133 2.98 -5.63 5.68
CA ALA A 133 2.65 -5.10 6.99
C ALA A 133 1.23 -4.55 7.07
N TYR A 134 0.78 -3.83 6.06
CA TYR A 134 -0.56 -3.21 6.05
C TYR A 134 -1.08 -2.96 4.64
N ILE A 135 -2.38 -2.71 4.57
CA ILE A 135 -3.09 -2.21 3.39
C ILE A 135 -3.84 -0.97 3.80
N LEU A 136 -3.69 0.10 3.03
CA LEU A 136 -4.40 1.35 3.22
C LEU A 136 -5.47 1.51 2.14
N THR A 137 -6.74 1.54 2.54
CA THR A 137 -7.84 1.89 1.64
C THR A 137 -8.06 3.40 1.66
N TRP A 138 -8.50 3.95 0.51
CA TRP A 138 -8.77 5.39 0.42
C TRP A 138 -10.07 5.78 1.15
N ALA A 139 -10.42 7.06 1.08
CA ALA A 139 -11.63 7.59 1.71
C ALA A 139 -12.84 7.57 0.75
N GLY A 140 -14.04 7.79 1.29
CA GLY A 140 -15.28 7.85 0.52
C GLY A 140 -15.64 6.47 -0.03
N THR A 141 -15.98 6.40 -1.31
CA THR A 141 -16.34 5.15 -1.99
C THR A 141 -15.23 4.11 -2.03
N ASN A 142 -13.99 4.51 -1.80
CA ASN A 142 -12.83 3.61 -1.70
C ASN A 142 -12.55 3.14 -0.27
N SER A 143 -13.41 3.46 0.69
CA SER A 143 -13.22 3.01 2.05
C SER A 143 -13.61 1.55 2.23
N ILE A 144 -13.00 0.89 3.21
CA ILE A 144 -13.17 -0.55 3.44
C ILE A 144 -14.64 -0.96 3.65
N HIS A 145 -15.44 -0.11 4.29
CA HIS A 145 -16.84 -0.43 4.59
C HIS A 145 -17.78 -0.29 3.37
N GLU A 146 -17.35 0.35 2.31
CA GLU A 146 -18.07 0.44 1.03
C GLU A 146 -17.71 -0.70 0.07
N MET A 147 -16.64 -1.43 0.35
CA MET A 147 -16.22 -2.56 -0.46
C MET A 147 -17.02 -3.82 -0.10
N GLY A 148 -17.26 -4.67 -1.08
CA GLY A 148 -17.91 -5.95 -0.86
C GLY A 148 -17.20 -6.77 0.20
N LYS A 149 -17.96 -7.28 1.18
CA LYS A 149 -17.45 -7.99 2.34
C LYS A 149 -16.40 -7.25 3.19
N GLY A 150 -16.30 -5.94 3.06
CA GLY A 150 -15.38 -5.14 3.86
C GLY A 150 -15.74 -5.17 5.35
N LYS A 151 -17.03 -5.23 5.68
CA LYS A 151 -17.47 -5.37 7.06
C LYS A 151 -17.07 -6.71 7.66
N GLU A 152 -17.31 -7.81 6.93
CA GLU A 152 -16.92 -9.15 7.35
C GLU A 152 -15.41 -9.25 7.54
N PHE A 153 -14.64 -8.58 6.68
CA PHE A 153 -13.19 -8.49 6.86
C PHE A 153 -12.81 -7.83 8.18
N MET A 154 -13.43 -6.71 8.54
CA MET A 154 -13.16 -5.98 9.78
C MET A 154 -13.60 -6.74 11.04
N GLU A 155 -14.46 -7.74 10.92
CA GLU A 155 -14.89 -8.62 12.01
C GLU A 155 -13.96 -9.84 12.21
N THR A 156 -12.86 -9.94 11.45
CA THR A 156 -11.89 -11.04 11.56
C THR A 156 -10.81 -10.77 12.61
N ASP A 157 -10.24 -11.83 13.18
CA ASP A 157 -9.18 -11.75 14.21
C ASP A 157 -7.86 -11.14 13.71
N PHE A 158 -7.70 -10.99 12.38
CA PHE A 158 -6.49 -10.42 11.80
C PHE A 158 -6.66 -8.99 11.28
N ALA A 159 -7.87 -8.47 11.26
CA ALA A 159 -8.12 -7.06 11.01
C ALA A 159 -8.10 -6.33 12.36
N LEU A 160 -7.11 -5.47 12.56
CA LEU A 160 -6.98 -4.71 13.80
C LEU A 160 -7.62 -3.33 13.61
N ASP A 161 -8.62 -3.03 14.41
CA ASP A 161 -9.18 -1.69 14.48
C ASP A 161 -8.43 -0.81 15.51
N ARG A 162 -8.86 0.43 15.64
CA ARG A 162 -8.24 1.39 16.59
C ARG A 162 -8.36 0.94 18.04
N ALA A 163 -9.43 0.24 18.40
CA ALA A 163 -9.63 -0.23 19.77
C ALA A 163 -8.70 -1.39 20.10
N ASP A 164 -8.51 -2.30 19.14
CA ASP A 164 -7.58 -3.43 19.26
C ASP A 164 -6.15 -2.93 19.42
N VAL A 165 -5.73 -2.02 18.55
CA VAL A 165 -4.39 -1.41 18.63
C VAL A 165 -4.19 -0.69 19.96
N LYS A 166 -5.20 0.06 20.44
CA LYS A 166 -5.13 0.71 21.75
C LYS A 166 -4.98 -0.31 22.88
N ALA A 167 -5.77 -1.39 22.88
CA ALA A 167 -5.68 -2.43 23.88
C ALA A 167 -4.30 -3.11 23.90
N MET A 168 -3.70 -3.34 22.72
CA MET A 168 -2.34 -3.86 22.62
C MET A 168 -1.31 -2.90 23.27
N PHE A 169 -1.40 -1.61 22.99
CA PHE A 169 -0.51 -0.60 23.58
C PHE A 169 -0.70 -0.48 25.10
N ASP A 170 -1.93 -0.50 25.59
CA ASP A 170 -2.22 -0.45 27.03
C ASP A 170 -1.63 -1.68 27.75
N LYS A 171 -1.75 -2.84 27.15
CA LYS A 171 -1.14 -4.08 27.66
C LYS A 171 0.38 -4.01 27.71
N LEU A 172 1.01 -3.51 26.64
CA LEU A 172 2.47 -3.34 26.59
C LEU A 172 2.97 -2.29 27.61
N ALA A 173 2.18 -1.26 27.88
CA ALA A 173 2.47 -0.24 28.86
C ALA A 173 2.13 -0.62 30.31
N GLY A 174 1.62 -1.84 30.55
CA GLY A 174 1.23 -2.33 31.87
C GLY A 174 -0.01 -1.63 32.48
N LYS A 175 -0.90 -1.14 31.60
CA LYS A 175 -2.15 -0.47 31.98
C LYS A 175 -3.33 -1.42 31.90
#